data_bfbfafef033c862524ec6d49be6c62c4
#
_entry.id   bfbfafef033c862524ec6d49be6c62c4
#
_cell.length_a   1.000
_cell.length_b   1.000
_cell.length_c   1.000
_cell.angle_alpha   90.00
_cell.angle_beta   90.00
_cell.angle_gamma   90.00
#
_symmetry.space_group_name_H-M   'P 1'
#
loop_
_entity.id
_entity.type
_entity.pdbx_description
1 polymer ?
#
loop_
_entity_poly.entity_id
_entity_poly.type
_entity_poly.pdbx_seq_one_letter_code
_entity_poly.pdbx_strand_id
1 'polypeptide(L)'
;LDGIPNMTKIDLPKFEQGRDFVHEFPVPERLASLAFNFSAKVKNLSRAAKDSLSVNRSFAINESDRTLNPEALFLCQTGNGFFLEALGRNGEKVADRAVVLIAKHLDFSTTRMLGLKTDGNGRIALGPMPGIESIRVNHPDGSSYQWPIERDRAGRNVQPSVIHASADEVIEVAIPWQAGVQEKTSVFSLFSKQKSFYASDHSDAGTLRGGYLLIRGLAPGDYELFIKHSRRKIALRITEGKRMGGFVLSDNRALEDNRLNPVQIQAIAIENGKAKILIGNAGKLTRVHVYATRYISSWDNFSAFDVGGPPPPYSMGLSKKRSLYVEERVIGEEYRYVLDRRYARKFPGNMLARPGLILNPWSLRKTETGIKNAQGGEAYEELSDLAKFGKEQEEQKRIKARSERDYPNLDFLRNNALLWANVKPGEDGIATVDLKGISGQQRLHVYAADAWNVAYRPVALSSSELPRRELRMVRALNAKKSFSEQKLFTSLAKGDEFKIEDVTTSKVASYDSLAKAYALLSTLSGNSD
;
A
#
# COMPACT_ATOMS: atom_id res chain seq x y z
N LEU A 1 8.70 -34.25 4.12
CA LEU A 1 9.35 -33.12 3.41
C LEU A 1 9.82 -33.50 1.99
N ASP A 2 9.85 -34.80 1.69
CA ASP A 2 10.32 -35.33 0.40
C ASP A 2 9.17 -35.42 -0.63
N GLY A 3 7.95 -35.01 -0.25
CA GLY A 3 6.75 -35.08 -1.10
C GLY A 3 6.22 -36.50 -1.30
N ILE A 4 6.79 -37.50 -0.63
CA ILE A 4 6.37 -38.90 -0.77
C ILE A 4 5.27 -39.19 0.25
N PRO A 5 4.02 -39.48 -0.20
CA PRO A 5 2.97 -39.90 0.72
C PRO A 5 3.21 -41.32 1.18
N ASN A 6 3.15 -41.57 2.47
CA ASN A 6 3.12 -42.89 3.06
C ASN A 6 1.75 -43.12 3.67
N MET A 7 1.05 -44.19 3.26
CA MET A 7 -0.29 -44.51 3.73
C MET A 7 -0.29 -45.85 4.45
N THR A 8 -0.70 -45.82 5.71
CA THR A 8 -0.85 -47.03 6.52
C THR A 8 -2.32 -47.22 6.85
N LYS A 9 -2.87 -48.39 6.51
CA LYS A 9 -4.22 -48.76 6.87
C LYS A 9 -4.18 -49.49 8.19
N ILE A 10 -5.01 -49.09 9.14
CA ILE A 10 -5.12 -49.67 10.49
C ILE A 10 -6.53 -50.20 10.62
N ASP A 11 -6.64 -51.48 10.88
CA ASP A 11 -7.92 -52.10 11.20
C ASP A 11 -8.17 -51.91 12.70
N LEU A 12 -9.26 -51.22 12.99
CA LEU A 12 -9.61 -50.86 14.36
C LEU A 12 -10.26 -52.04 15.09
N PRO A 13 -9.96 -52.25 16.37
CA PRO A 13 -10.67 -53.24 17.19
C PRO A 13 -12.15 -52.85 17.38
N LYS A 14 -12.93 -53.77 17.92
CA LYS A 14 -14.34 -53.48 18.20
C LYS A 14 -14.44 -52.36 19.25
N PHE A 15 -15.25 -51.36 18.93
CA PHE A 15 -15.50 -50.25 19.83
C PHE A 15 -16.27 -50.77 21.07
N GLU A 16 -15.82 -50.38 22.25
CA GLU A 16 -16.55 -50.55 23.49
C GLU A 16 -17.35 -49.28 23.78
N GLN A 17 -18.61 -49.46 24.17
CA GLN A 17 -19.48 -48.34 24.49
C GLN A 17 -18.93 -47.54 25.69
N GLY A 18 -18.79 -46.22 25.53
CA GLY A 18 -18.32 -45.35 26.62
C GLY A 18 -16.80 -45.28 26.79
N ARG A 19 -16.02 -45.85 25.88
CA ARG A 19 -14.56 -45.73 25.88
C ARG A 19 -14.03 -45.03 24.66
N ASP A 20 -13.08 -44.13 24.88
CA ASP A 20 -12.33 -43.49 23.79
C ASP A 20 -11.35 -44.50 23.18
N PHE A 21 -11.26 -44.47 21.85
CA PHE A 21 -10.26 -45.24 21.14
C PHE A 21 -8.98 -44.42 20.98
N VAL A 22 -7.88 -44.92 21.51
CA VAL A 22 -6.56 -44.32 21.40
C VAL A 22 -5.68 -45.20 20.53
N HIS A 23 -5.09 -44.59 19.48
CA HIS A 23 -4.11 -45.25 18.64
C HIS A 23 -2.80 -44.47 18.70
N GLU A 24 -1.73 -45.16 19.10
CA GLU A 24 -0.40 -44.62 19.15
C GLU A 24 0.41 -45.10 17.96
N PHE A 25 1.15 -44.19 17.33
CA PHE A 25 2.01 -44.50 16.23
C PHE A 25 3.33 -43.70 16.30
N PRO A 26 4.43 -44.25 15.78
CA PRO A 26 5.70 -43.51 15.68
C PRO A 26 5.61 -42.43 14.63
N VAL A 27 6.02 -41.23 14.95
CA VAL A 27 6.08 -40.10 14.00
C VAL A 27 7.39 -40.17 13.22
N PRO A 28 7.36 -40.32 11.87
CA PRO A 28 8.58 -40.33 11.08
C PRO A 28 9.34 -38.98 11.20
N GLU A 29 10.66 -39.08 11.12
CA GLU A 29 11.50 -37.88 10.97
C GLU A 29 11.14 -37.11 9.71
N ARG A 30 11.07 -35.96 9.51
CA ARG A 30 10.72 -35.19 8.30
C ARG A 30 9.25 -35.28 7.86
N LEU A 31 8.34 -35.58 8.77
CA LEU A 31 6.92 -35.52 8.47
C LEU A 31 6.48 -34.06 8.29
N ALA A 32 5.87 -33.72 7.15
CA ALA A 32 5.38 -32.39 6.84
C ALA A 32 3.90 -32.22 7.22
N SER A 33 3.10 -33.22 6.91
CA SER A 33 1.67 -33.25 7.24
C SER A 33 1.22 -34.67 7.58
N LEU A 34 0.22 -34.75 8.40
CA LEU A 34 -0.40 -36.01 8.80
C LEU A 34 -1.90 -35.91 8.57
N ALA A 35 -2.44 -36.82 7.79
CA ALA A 35 -3.86 -36.89 7.53
C ALA A 35 -4.43 -38.19 8.08
N PHE A 36 -5.49 -38.09 8.84
CA PHE A 36 -6.27 -39.22 9.33
C PHE A 36 -7.58 -39.30 8.58
N ASN A 37 -7.86 -40.45 8.02
CA ASN A 37 -9.15 -40.74 7.43
C ASN A 37 -9.79 -41.91 8.18
N PHE A 38 -10.81 -41.63 8.95
CA PHE A 38 -11.58 -42.63 9.67
C PHE A 38 -12.85 -42.95 8.88
N SER A 39 -13.07 -44.22 8.61
CA SER A 39 -14.30 -44.65 7.96
C SER A 39 -14.93 -45.84 8.72
N ALA A 40 -16.21 -45.79 8.93
CA ALA A 40 -16.96 -46.85 9.61
C ALA A 40 -18.31 -47.10 8.93
N LYS A 41 -18.75 -48.34 8.99
CA LYS A 41 -20.10 -48.73 8.60
C LYS A 41 -20.97 -48.91 9.83
N VAL A 42 -21.91 -48.00 10.04
CA VAL A 42 -22.79 -47.98 11.21
C VAL A 42 -24.18 -48.42 10.80
N LYS A 43 -24.82 -49.28 11.60
CA LYS A 43 -26.19 -49.72 11.36
C LYS A 43 -27.13 -48.57 11.77
N ASN A 44 -27.88 -48.10 10.80
CA ASN A 44 -28.93 -47.13 11.05
C ASN A 44 -30.18 -47.85 11.48
N LEU A 45 -30.59 -47.63 12.73
CA LEU A 45 -31.73 -48.32 13.32
C LEU A 45 -33.08 -47.93 12.65
N SER A 46 -33.22 -46.71 12.21
CA SER A 46 -34.43 -46.17 11.58
C SER A 46 -34.66 -46.70 10.14
N ARG A 47 -33.57 -47.00 9.41
CA ARG A 47 -33.64 -47.46 8.03
C ARG A 47 -33.30 -48.91 7.85
N ALA A 48 -32.93 -49.63 8.92
CA ALA A 48 -32.46 -51.02 8.89
C ALA A 48 -31.28 -51.24 7.88
N ALA A 49 -30.59 -50.20 7.48
CA ALA A 49 -29.50 -50.21 6.50
C ALA A 49 -28.16 -49.86 7.21
N LYS A 50 -27.04 -50.19 6.53
CA LYS A 50 -25.72 -49.79 7.01
C LYS A 50 -25.31 -48.50 6.29
N ASP A 51 -25.17 -47.42 7.04
CA ASP A 51 -24.66 -46.15 6.54
C ASP A 51 -23.11 -46.11 6.65
N SER A 52 -22.44 -45.55 5.66
CA SER A 52 -20.99 -45.35 5.67
C SER A 52 -20.71 -43.95 6.16
N LEU A 53 -20.05 -43.84 7.32
CA LEU A 53 -19.59 -42.59 7.87
C LEU A 53 -18.09 -42.43 7.63
N SER A 54 -17.65 -41.25 7.26
CA SER A 54 -16.24 -40.95 7.12
C SER A 54 -15.92 -39.58 7.74
N VAL A 55 -14.80 -39.49 8.43
CA VAL A 55 -14.26 -38.25 8.98
C VAL A 55 -12.80 -38.16 8.57
N ASN A 56 -12.43 -37.01 8.05
CA ASN A 56 -11.06 -36.71 7.66
C ASN A 56 -10.53 -35.57 8.53
N ARG A 57 -9.34 -35.71 9.07
CA ARG A 57 -8.60 -34.64 9.74
C ARG A 57 -7.17 -34.63 9.28
N SER A 58 -6.65 -33.45 9.00
CA SER A 58 -5.24 -33.23 8.64
C SER A 58 -4.59 -32.30 9.66
N PHE A 59 -3.34 -32.59 9.97
CA PHE A 59 -2.50 -31.81 10.86
C PHE A 59 -1.22 -31.45 10.12
N ALA A 60 -0.88 -30.19 10.14
CA ALA A 60 0.42 -29.73 9.71
C ALA A 60 1.45 -29.97 10.80
N ILE A 61 2.57 -30.56 10.42
CA ILE A 61 3.69 -30.82 11.33
C ILE A 61 4.89 -30.02 10.85
N ASN A 62 5.59 -29.38 11.78
CA ASN A 62 6.72 -28.47 11.47
C ASN A 62 6.32 -27.23 10.66
N GLU A 63 5.03 -26.88 10.63
CA GLU A 63 4.48 -25.71 9.91
C GLU A 63 4.94 -25.61 8.44
N SER A 64 5.31 -26.71 7.81
CA SER A 64 5.78 -26.78 6.43
C SER A 64 4.69 -26.52 5.39
N ASP A 65 3.44 -26.50 5.80
CA ASP A 65 2.27 -26.24 4.97
C ASP A 65 1.93 -24.76 4.83
N ARG A 66 2.50 -23.88 5.67
CA ARG A 66 2.23 -22.43 5.61
C ARG A 66 2.85 -21.74 4.41
N THR A 67 3.83 -22.33 3.78
CA THR A 67 4.45 -21.80 2.58
C THR A 67 4.94 -22.93 1.68
N LEU A 68 4.69 -22.78 0.38
CA LEU A 68 5.23 -23.67 -0.64
C LEU A 68 6.73 -23.43 -0.87
N ASN A 69 7.23 -22.27 -0.46
CA ASN A 69 8.60 -21.86 -0.70
C ASN A 69 9.42 -21.98 0.60
N PRO A 70 10.36 -22.91 0.68
CA PRO A 70 11.21 -23.12 1.86
C PRO A 70 12.22 -21.97 2.06
N GLU A 71 12.45 -21.16 1.04
CA GLU A 71 13.39 -20.04 1.01
C GLU A 71 12.70 -18.77 0.54
N ALA A 72 13.21 -17.63 0.97
CA ALA A 72 12.74 -16.33 0.51
C ALA A 72 13.89 -15.35 0.33
N LEU A 73 13.69 -14.39 -0.58
CA LEU A 73 14.62 -13.31 -0.82
C LEU A 73 14.14 -12.04 -0.15
N PHE A 74 15.05 -11.37 0.53
CA PHE A 74 14.79 -10.13 1.25
C PHE A 74 15.74 -9.05 0.75
N LEU A 75 15.21 -7.88 0.45
CA LEU A 75 16.02 -6.71 0.13
C LEU A 75 16.33 -5.93 1.40
N CYS A 76 17.60 -5.61 1.58
CA CYS A 76 18.12 -4.83 2.70
C CYS A 76 18.83 -3.58 2.20
N GLN A 77 18.87 -2.55 3.04
CA GLN A 77 19.66 -1.35 2.81
C GLN A 77 20.43 -0.99 4.07
N THR A 78 21.71 -0.72 3.90
CA THR A 78 22.59 -0.17 4.96
C THR A 78 23.31 1.06 4.43
N GLY A 79 24.14 1.70 5.27
CA GLY A 79 24.98 2.82 4.84
C GLY A 79 25.88 2.50 3.64
N ASN A 80 26.23 1.21 3.42
CA ASN A 80 27.08 0.76 2.33
C ASN A 80 26.31 0.44 1.03
N GLY A 81 24.99 0.62 1.01
CA GLY A 81 24.14 0.34 -0.13
C GLY A 81 23.15 -0.81 0.10
N PHE A 82 22.63 -1.34 -1.00
CA PHE A 82 21.65 -2.41 -1.01
C PHE A 82 22.30 -3.78 -1.13
N PHE A 83 21.66 -4.77 -0.54
CA PHE A 83 22.00 -6.18 -0.70
C PHE A 83 20.76 -7.06 -0.59
N LEU A 84 20.81 -8.23 -1.21
CA LEU A 84 19.79 -9.26 -1.05
C LEU A 84 20.26 -10.26 -0.01
N GLU A 85 19.36 -10.71 0.85
CA GLU A 85 19.54 -11.86 1.74
C GLU A 85 18.63 -13.00 1.27
N ALA A 86 19.19 -14.18 1.01
CA ALA A 86 18.45 -15.42 0.83
C ALA A 86 18.41 -16.16 2.15
N LEU A 87 17.21 -16.35 2.67
CA LEU A 87 16.99 -16.98 3.96
C LEU A 87 15.99 -18.12 3.83
N GLY A 88 16.25 -19.20 4.56
CA GLY A 88 15.29 -20.25 4.78
C GLY A 88 14.18 -19.83 5.72
N ARG A 89 13.22 -20.72 5.92
CA ARG A 89 12.00 -20.44 6.70
C ARG A 89 12.26 -20.05 8.16
N ASN A 90 13.33 -20.55 8.78
CA ASN A 90 13.72 -20.21 10.15
C ASN A 90 14.80 -19.11 10.18
N GLY A 91 15.02 -18.42 9.09
CA GLY A 91 16.04 -17.37 8.97
C GLY A 91 17.48 -17.93 8.81
N GLU A 92 17.64 -19.20 8.44
CA GLU A 92 18.93 -19.78 8.10
C GLU A 92 19.45 -19.21 6.79
N LYS A 93 20.75 -18.94 6.73
CA LYS A 93 21.40 -18.37 5.58
C LYS A 93 21.50 -19.42 4.46
N VAL A 94 21.08 -19.03 3.25
CA VAL A 94 21.13 -19.90 2.07
C VAL A 94 22.29 -19.46 1.18
N ALA A 95 23.41 -20.17 1.29
CA ALA A 95 24.58 -19.94 0.45
C ALA A 95 24.40 -20.56 -0.93
N ASP A 96 25.20 -20.08 -1.89
CA ASP A 96 25.30 -20.62 -3.25
C ASP A 96 23.98 -20.61 -4.04
N ARG A 97 23.01 -19.80 -3.65
CA ARG A 97 21.75 -19.70 -4.36
C ARG A 97 21.88 -18.79 -5.59
N ALA A 98 21.66 -19.37 -6.76
CA ALA A 98 21.60 -18.61 -8.01
C ALA A 98 20.26 -17.90 -8.15
N VAL A 99 20.28 -16.64 -8.59
CA VAL A 99 19.09 -15.84 -8.86
C VAL A 99 19.29 -15.02 -10.14
N VAL A 100 18.18 -14.63 -10.78
CA VAL A 100 18.22 -13.73 -11.93
C VAL A 100 17.66 -12.39 -11.50
N LEU A 101 18.49 -11.37 -11.48
CA LEU A 101 18.12 -9.99 -11.18
C LEU A 101 17.85 -9.23 -12.48
N ILE A 102 16.71 -8.58 -12.55
CA ILE A 102 16.29 -7.71 -13.65
C ILE A 102 16.20 -6.29 -13.10
N ALA A 103 17.08 -5.42 -13.55
CA ALA A 103 17.13 -4.02 -13.13
C ALA A 103 16.51 -3.11 -14.19
N LYS A 104 15.64 -2.19 -13.76
CA LYS A 104 15.06 -1.13 -14.57
C LYS A 104 15.66 0.20 -14.15
N HIS A 105 16.28 0.92 -15.09
CA HIS A 105 16.80 2.26 -14.87
C HIS A 105 15.76 3.32 -15.21
N LEU A 106 15.81 4.48 -14.57
CA LEU A 106 14.89 5.59 -14.77
C LEU A 106 14.90 6.11 -16.21
N ASP A 107 16.11 6.25 -16.80
CA ASP A 107 16.31 6.91 -18.09
C ASP A 107 16.26 5.94 -19.27
N PHE A 108 16.24 4.63 -19.04
CA PHE A 108 16.26 3.65 -20.13
C PHE A 108 14.96 2.86 -20.23
N SER A 109 14.49 2.65 -21.46
CA SER A 109 13.31 1.81 -21.72
C SER A 109 13.60 0.32 -21.52
N THR A 110 14.84 -0.11 -21.78
CA THR A 110 15.28 -1.50 -21.65
C THR A 110 15.65 -1.86 -20.22
N THR A 111 15.47 -3.12 -19.87
CA THR A 111 15.93 -3.69 -18.58
C THR A 111 17.27 -4.38 -18.75
N ARG A 112 18.04 -4.44 -17.67
CA ARG A 112 19.28 -5.24 -17.60
C ARG A 112 19.03 -6.49 -16.79
N MET A 113 19.50 -7.63 -17.31
CA MET A 113 19.38 -8.94 -16.66
C MET A 113 20.76 -9.40 -16.22
N LEU A 114 20.88 -9.83 -14.95
CA LEU A 114 22.11 -10.27 -14.32
C LEU A 114 21.87 -11.60 -13.61
N GLY A 115 22.68 -12.61 -13.90
CA GLY A 115 22.76 -13.83 -13.11
C GLY A 115 23.68 -13.60 -11.92
N LEU A 116 23.17 -13.78 -10.71
CA LEU A 116 23.89 -13.55 -9.47
C LEU A 116 23.80 -14.78 -8.56
N LYS A 117 24.71 -14.90 -7.61
CA LYS A 117 24.77 -16.01 -6.66
C LYS A 117 25.06 -15.49 -5.26
N THR A 118 24.39 -16.06 -4.26
CA THR A 118 24.63 -15.69 -2.86
C THR A 118 26.00 -16.19 -2.38
N ASP A 119 26.62 -15.41 -1.54
CA ASP A 119 27.86 -15.75 -0.84
C ASP A 119 27.63 -16.77 0.30
N GLY A 120 28.69 -17.13 1.03
CA GLY A 120 28.62 -18.02 2.20
C GLY A 120 27.75 -17.50 3.34
N ASN A 121 27.38 -16.21 3.32
CA ASN A 121 26.46 -15.59 4.27
C ASN A 121 25.02 -15.49 3.73
N GLY A 122 24.73 -16.08 2.56
CA GLY A 122 23.43 -15.97 1.92
C GLY A 122 23.14 -14.58 1.35
N ARG A 123 24.18 -13.79 1.00
CA ARG A 123 24.02 -12.40 0.57
C ARG A 123 24.52 -12.17 -0.84
N ILE A 124 23.88 -11.22 -1.52
CA ILE A 124 24.32 -10.66 -2.80
C ILE A 124 24.45 -9.14 -2.62
N ALA A 125 25.67 -8.62 -2.67
CA ALA A 125 25.90 -7.19 -2.61
C ALA A 125 25.47 -6.51 -3.93
N LEU A 126 24.61 -5.52 -3.88
CA LEU A 126 24.12 -4.76 -5.02
C LEU A 126 24.72 -3.35 -5.09
N GLY A 127 25.29 -2.88 -3.98
CA GLY A 127 25.86 -1.53 -3.88
C GLY A 127 24.81 -0.41 -3.86
N PRO A 128 25.18 0.82 -4.20
CA PRO A 128 24.32 1.99 -4.03
C PRO A 128 23.19 2.11 -5.05
N MET A 129 23.21 1.42 -6.18
CA MET A 129 22.19 1.38 -7.26
C MET A 129 21.66 2.77 -7.69
N PRO A 130 22.50 3.74 -8.09
CA PRO A 130 22.03 5.06 -8.52
C PRO A 130 21.21 4.94 -9.81
N GLY A 131 20.10 5.68 -9.91
CA GLY A 131 19.25 5.71 -11.09
C GLY A 131 18.44 4.44 -11.36
N ILE A 132 18.50 3.44 -10.48
CA ILE A 132 17.67 2.24 -10.61
C ILE A 132 16.26 2.54 -10.08
N GLU A 133 15.27 2.48 -10.97
CA GLU A 133 13.86 2.67 -10.66
C GLU A 133 13.30 1.51 -9.83
N SER A 134 13.58 0.29 -10.30
CA SER A 134 13.12 -0.94 -9.65
C SER A 134 14.01 -2.13 -9.98
N ILE A 135 14.00 -3.11 -9.11
CA ILE A 135 14.58 -4.43 -9.36
C ILE A 135 13.51 -5.50 -9.24
N ARG A 136 13.62 -6.51 -10.10
CA ARG A 136 12.89 -7.77 -9.98
C ARG A 136 13.90 -8.89 -9.86
N VAL A 137 13.65 -9.81 -8.95
CA VAL A 137 14.53 -10.97 -8.76
C VAL A 137 13.70 -12.23 -8.88
N ASN A 138 14.10 -13.08 -9.81
CA ASN A 138 13.50 -14.39 -10.02
C ASN A 138 14.33 -15.44 -9.31
N HIS A 139 13.66 -16.20 -8.47
CA HIS A 139 14.25 -17.32 -7.73
C HIS A 139 14.07 -18.62 -8.53
N PRO A 140 14.95 -19.64 -8.37
CA PRO A 140 14.88 -20.90 -9.10
C PRO A 140 13.59 -21.71 -8.88
N ASP A 141 12.91 -21.51 -7.75
CA ASP A 141 11.61 -22.14 -7.44
C ASP A 141 10.42 -21.53 -8.20
N GLY A 142 10.66 -20.53 -9.05
CA GLY A 142 9.65 -19.82 -9.82
C GLY A 142 9.02 -18.63 -9.10
N SER A 143 9.39 -18.36 -7.84
CA SER A 143 8.96 -17.14 -7.15
C SER A 143 9.66 -15.90 -7.72
N SER A 144 8.96 -14.76 -7.70
CA SER A 144 9.48 -13.50 -8.22
C SER A 144 9.20 -12.39 -7.20
N TYR A 145 10.25 -11.66 -6.87
CA TYR A 145 10.21 -10.55 -5.92
C TYR A 145 10.49 -9.25 -6.66
N GLN A 146 9.76 -8.18 -6.36
CA GLN A 146 9.98 -6.88 -6.98
C GLN A 146 10.00 -5.78 -5.92
N TRP A 147 10.99 -4.89 -6.03
CA TRP A 147 11.14 -3.74 -5.14
C TRP A 147 11.32 -2.46 -5.94
N PRO A 148 10.60 -1.39 -5.60
CA PRO A 148 10.80 -0.05 -6.15
C PRO A 148 11.95 0.64 -5.41
N ILE A 149 13.12 0.69 -6.02
CA ILE A 149 14.35 1.21 -5.38
C ILE A 149 14.30 2.73 -5.22
N GLU A 150 13.91 3.46 -6.27
CA GLU A 150 13.91 4.92 -6.25
C GLU A 150 12.92 5.50 -5.24
N ARG A 151 11.75 4.89 -5.13
CA ARG A 151 10.75 5.29 -4.12
C ARG A 151 11.27 5.19 -2.69
N ASP A 152 12.13 4.20 -2.47
CA ASP A 152 12.63 3.90 -1.15
C ASP A 152 13.90 4.66 -0.79
N ARG A 153 14.56 5.32 -1.74
CA ARG A 153 15.76 6.14 -1.49
C ARG A 153 15.44 7.57 -1.13
N ALA A 154 14.48 8.13 -1.80
CA ALA A 154 14.13 9.54 -1.67
C ALA A 154 13.12 9.79 -0.57
N GLY A 155 13.16 10.98 -0.01
CA GLY A 155 12.05 11.51 0.75
C GLY A 155 10.83 11.70 -0.15
N ARG A 156 9.66 11.70 0.44
CA ARG A 156 8.37 11.89 -0.26
C ARG A 156 7.51 12.87 0.50
N ASN A 157 6.74 13.66 -0.23
CA ASN A 157 5.81 14.62 0.31
C ASN A 157 4.46 14.48 -0.40
N VAL A 158 3.38 14.62 0.35
CA VAL A 158 2.07 14.89 -0.22
C VAL A 158 2.09 16.31 -0.76
N GLN A 159 1.72 16.46 -2.03
CA GLN A 159 1.76 17.74 -2.72
C GLN A 159 0.36 18.14 -3.17
N PRO A 160 -0.01 19.44 -3.02
CA PRO A 160 -1.28 19.93 -3.52
C PRO A 160 -1.33 19.85 -5.04
N SER A 161 -2.52 19.71 -5.60
CA SER A 161 -2.72 19.78 -7.05
C SER A 161 -2.76 21.22 -7.58
N VAL A 162 -3.19 22.16 -6.73
CA VAL A 162 -3.33 23.58 -7.04
C VAL A 162 -2.87 24.42 -5.85
N ILE A 163 -2.15 25.50 -6.13
CA ILE A 163 -1.76 26.52 -5.14
C ILE A 163 -2.23 27.89 -5.67
N HIS A 164 -2.89 28.64 -4.81
CA HIS A 164 -3.24 30.03 -5.05
C HIS A 164 -2.29 30.94 -4.29
N ALA A 165 -1.85 32.01 -4.90
CA ALA A 165 -1.02 33.00 -4.24
C ALA A 165 -1.24 34.39 -4.80
N SER A 166 -0.85 35.41 -4.03
CA SER A 166 -0.72 36.78 -4.47
C SER A 166 0.63 36.99 -5.17
N ALA A 167 0.70 37.95 -6.09
CA ALA A 167 1.91 38.23 -6.87
C ALA A 167 3.10 38.68 -6.00
N ASP A 168 2.84 39.24 -4.81
CA ASP A 168 3.82 39.69 -3.83
C ASP A 168 4.24 38.59 -2.82
N GLU A 169 3.62 37.41 -2.90
CA GLU A 169 3.76 36.33 -1.93
C GLU A 169 4.89 35.37 -2.30
N VAL A 170 5.53 34.81 -1.26
CA VAL A 170 6.46 33.68 -1.42
C VAL A 170 5.67 32.40 -1.36
N ILE A 171 5.75 31.61 -2.42
CA ILE A 171 5.13 30.28 -2.48
C ILE A 171 6.14 29.26 -1.98
N GLU A 172 5.76 28.50 -0.95
CA GLU A 172 6.55 27.40 -0.41
C GLU A 172 5.99 26.06 -0.85
N VAL A 173 6.80 25.27 -1.52
CA VAL A 173 6.43 23.90 -1.92
C VAL A 173 7.42 22.93 -1.32
N ALA A 174 6.95 21.99 -0.50
CA ALA A 174 7.80 20.93 0.01
C ALA A 174 8.20 20.01 -1.14
N ILE A 175 9.49 19.77 -1.30
CA ILE A 175 10.01 18.87 -2.33
C ILE A 175 10.61 17.62 -1.70
N PRO A 176 10.53 16.46 -2.36
CA PRO A 176 11.15 15.24 -1.86
C PRO A 176 12.63 15.47 -1.55
N TRP A 177 13.01 15.13 -0.31
CA TRP A 177 14.40 15.24 0.07
C TRP A 177 15.25 14.20 -0.66
N GLN A 178 16.37 14.62 -1.19
CA GLN A 178 17.34 13.75 -1.86
C GLN A 178 18.73 14.00 -1.27
N ALA A 179 19.52 12.96 -1.14
CA ALA A 179 20.90 13.09 -0.71
C ALA A 179 21.77 13.66 -1.84
N GLY A 180 22.57 14.67 -1.52
CA GLY A 180 23.53 15.29 -2.44
C GLY A 180 23.12 16.66 -2.93
N VAL A 181 24.04 17.35 -3.57
CA VAL A 181 23.81 18.65 -4.20
C VAL A 181 23.08 18.41 -5.52
N GLN A 182 21.92 19.01 -5.64
CA GLN A 182 21.15 18.91 -6.87
C GLN A 182 21.15 20.23 -7.60
N GLU A 183 21.42 20.15 -8.89
CA GLU A 183 21.19 21.30 -9.75
C GLU A 183 19.68 21.61 -9.77
N LYS A 184 19.35 22.88 -9.65
CA LYS A 184 17.99 23.40 -9.68
C LYS A 184 17.18 22.84 -10.85
N THR A 185 17.79 22.80 -12.03
CA THR A 185 17.20 22.30 -13.26
C THR A 185 16.85 20.80 -13.23
N SER A 186 17.53 20.02 -12.38
CA SER A 186 17.22 18.59 -12.22
C SER A 186 16.02 18.34 -11.30
N VAL A 187 15.62 19.31 -10.48
CA VAL A 187 14.58 19.16 -9.46
C VAL A 187 13.21 19.54 -9.97
N PHE A 188 13.09 20.70 -10.62
CA PHE A 188 11.81 21.22 -11.08
C PHE A 188 11.91 22.00 -12.38
N SER A 189 10.76 22.29 -12.98
CA SER A 189 10.56 23.27 -14.05
C SER A 189 9.28 24.04 -13.77
N LEU A 190 9.28 25.33 -14.07
CA LEU A 190 8.15 26.23 -13.87
C LEU A 190 7.83 26.97 -15.16
N PHE A 191 6.65 26.73 -15.70
CA PHE A 191 6.22 27.33 -16.97
C PHE A 191 4.96 28.18 -16.77
N SER A 192 4.91 29.35 -17.41
CA SER A 192 3.65 30.08 -17.56
C SER A 192 2.75 29.34 -18.54
N LYS A 193 1.45 29.32 -18.25
CA LYS A 193 0.45 28.63 -19.04
C LYS A 193 -0.57 29.60 -19.61
N GLN A 194 -0.75 29.54 -20.94
CA GLN A 194 -1.80 30.26 -21.62
C GLN A 194 -2.75 29.25 -22.28
N LYS A 195 -3.96 29.11 -21.70
CA LYS A 195 -4.92 28.10 -22.10
C LYS A 195 -4.32 26.68 -22.02
N SER A 196 -3.98 26.06 -23.15
CA SER A 196 -3.47 24.69 -23.24
C SER A 196 -1.97 24.59 -23.54
N PHE A 197 -1.26 25.70 -23.76
CA PHE A 197 0.17 25.66 -24.09
C PHE A 197 1.04 26.42 -23.09
N TYR A 198 2.30 26.07 -23.03
CA TYR A 198 3.31 26.72 -22.22
C TYR A 198 3.89 27.91 -23.00
N ALA A 199 3.90 29.09 -22.39
CA ALA A 199 4.34 30.31 -23.04
C ALA A 199 5.80 30.66 -22.77
N SER A 200 6.26 30.52 -21.52
CA SER A 200 7.64 30.86 -21.12
C SER A 200 8.09 30.06 -19.91
N ASP A 201 9.40 29.90 -19.77
CA ASP A 201 10.06 29.31 -18.64
C ASP A 201 10.32 30.36 -17.55
N HIS A 202 9.92 30.07 -16.34
CA HIS A 202 10.10 30.90 -15.15
C HIS A 202 10.85 30.13 -14.02
N SER A 203 11.59 29.08 -14.38
CA SER A 203 12.32 28.25 -13.39
C SER A 203 13.31 29.07 -12.57
N ASP A 204 13.72 30.24 -13.08
CA ASP A 204 14.61 31.16 -12.35
C ASP A 204 13.96 31.82 -11.12
N ALA A 205 12.64 31.94 -11.07
CA ALA A 205 11.90 32.46 -9.94
C ALA A 205 11.96 31.56 -8.68
N GLY A 206 12.35 30.30 -8.84
CA GLY A 206 12.43 29.34 -7.73
C GLY A 206 13.83 29.21 -7.12
N THR A 207 13.92 29.03 -5.80
CA THR A 207 15.15 28.78 -5.04
C THR A 207 14.94 27.60 -4.11
N LEU A 208 15.92 26.69 -4.04
CA LEU A 208 15.89 25.51 -3.17
C LEU A 208 16.53 25.83 -1.83
N ARG A 209 15.81 25.63 -0.73
CA ARG A 209 16.33 25.84 0.63
C ARG A 209 15.63 24.94 1.64
N GLY A 210 16.39 24.16 2.40
CA GLY A 210 15.87 23.37 3.54
C GLY A 210 14.80 22.34 3.18
N GLY A 211 14.81 21.79 1.96
CA GLY A 211 13.78 20.86 1.47
C GLY A 211 12.52 21.55 0.94
N TYR A 212 12.58 22.87 0.75
CA TYR A 212 11.53 23.66 0.14
C TYR A 212 11.98 24.27 -1.18
N LEU A 213 11.07 24.35 -2.13
CA LEU A 213 11.15 25.23 -3.28
C LEU A 213 10.42 26.52 -2.94
N LEU A 214 11.17 27.61 -2.88
CA LEU A 214 10.67 28.97 -2.65
C LEU A 214 10.54 29.68 -4.00
N ILE A 215 9.32 30.05 -4.38
CA ILE A 215 9.04 30.74 -5.64
C ILE A 215 8.63 32.18 -5.32
N ARG A 216 9.25 33.15 -6.00
CA ARG A 216 9.02 34.59 -5.78
C ARG A 216 8.95 35.36 -7.08
N GLY A 217 8.25 36.50 -7.05
CA GLY A 217 8.25 37.47 -8.15
C GLY A 217 7.55 37.02 -9.42
N LEU A 218 6.54 36.15 -9.29
CA LEU A 218 5.71 35.77 -10.41
C LEU A 218 4.67 36.86 -10.70
N ALA A 219 4.54 37.24 -11.96
CA ALA A 219 3.46 38.12 -12.42
C ALA A 219 2.09 37.43 -12.29
N PRO A 220 0.98 38.19 -12.19
CA PRO A 220 -0.36 37.61 -12.22
C PRO A 220 -0.57 36.73 -13.47
N GLY A 221 -0.99 35.49 -13.26
CA GLY A 221 -1.12 34.52 -14.36
C GLY A 221 -1.32 33.10 -13.84
N ASP A 222 -1.38 32.17 -14.76
CA ASP A 222 -1.44 30.75 -14.48
C ASP A 222 -0.12 30.11 -14.86
N TYR A 223 0.40 29.27 -13.95
CA TYR A 223 1.67 28.58 -14.12
C TYR A 223 1.48 27.10 -13.83
N GLU A 224 2.36 26.28 -14.35
CA GLU A 224 2.48 24.87 -14.04
C GLU A 224 3.89 24.58 -13.52
N LEU A 225 3.95 24.14 -12.27
CA LEU A 225 5.17 23.67 -11.64
C LEU A 225 5.25 22.16 -11.84
N PHE A 226 6.33 21.70 -12.43
CA PHE A 226 6.63 20.28 -12.61
C PHE A 226 7.77 19.87 -11.68
N ILE A 227 7.49 18.98 -10.74
CA ILE A 227 8.51 18.40 -9.85
C ILE A 227 8.98 17.08 -10.48
N LYS A 228 10.22 17.08 -10.98
CA LYS A 228 10.74 16.03 -11.86
C LYS A 228 10.82 14.66 -11.19
N HIS A 229 11.31 14.63 -9.95
CA HIS A 229 11.46 13.37 -9.22
C HIS A 229 10.13 12.65 -8.98
N SER A 230 9.14 13.36 -8.46
CA SER A 230 7.80 12.80 -8.20
C SER A 230 6.91 12.74 -9.44
N ARG A 231 7.35 13.33 -10.56
CA ARG A 231 6.57 13.53 -11.80
C ARG A 231 5.23 14.22 -11.54
N ARG A 232 5.14 15.01 -10.46
CA ARG A 232 3.93 15.73 -10.07
C ARG A 232 3.87 17.08 -10.76
N LYS A 233 2.67 17.45 -11.18
CA LYS A 233 2.32 18.75 -11.72
C LYS A 233 1.46 19.49 -10.73
N ILE A 234 1.83 20.73 -10.41
CA ILE A 234 1.10 21.60 -9.49
C ILE A 234 0.70 22.85 -10.28
N ALA A 235 -0.59 23.14 -10.34
CA ALA A 235 -1.07 24.37 -10.95
C ALA A 235 -0.91 25.53 -9.97
N LEU A 236 -0.15 26.56 -10.35
CA LEU A 236 -0.03 27.79 -9.58
C LEU A 236 -0.92 28.85 -10.23
N ARG A 237 -1.80 29.47 -9.46
CA ARG A 237 -2.66 30.56 -9.90
C ARG A 237 -2.30 31.80 -9.13
N ILE A 238 -1.71 32.78 -9.82
CA ILE A 238 -1.20 34.00 -9.22
C ILE A 238 -2.13 35.15 -9.59
N THR A 239 -2.54 35.93 -8.63
CA THR A 239 -3.33 37.13 -8.87
C THR A 239 -2.83 38.28 -8.00
N GLU A 240 -3.06 39.49 -8.42
CA GLU A 240 -2.90 40.70 -7.61
C GLU A 240 -4.29 41.19 -7.22
N GLY A 241 -4.42 41.83 -6.06
CA GLY A 241 -5.70 42.37 -5.64
C GLY A 241 -5.87 42.44 -4.12
N LYS A 242 -7.06 42.78 -3.68
CA LYS A 242 -7.37 42.92 -2.25
C LYS A 242 -7.77 41.57 -1.62
N ARG A 243 -7.24 41.32 -0.44
CA ARG A 243 -7.69 40.17 0.37
C ARG A 243 -8.94 40.55 1.14
N MET A 244 -10.01 39.79 0.93
CA MET A 244 -11.27 39.99 1.60
C MET A 244 -12.06 38.67 1.68
N GLY A 245 -12.60 38.35 2.86
CA GLY A 245 -13.47 37.19 3.05
C GLY A 245 -12.81 35.84 2.73
N GLY A 246 -11.51 35.68 2.94
CA GLY A 246 -10.79 34.45 2.61
C GLY A 246 -10.44 34.30 1.13
N PHE A 247 -10.53 35.36 0.35
CA PHE A 247 -10.19 35.39 -1.08
C PHE A 247 -9.25 36.53 -1.42
N VAL A 248 -8.43 36.35 -2.43
CA VAL A 248 -7.72 37.39 -3.14
C VAL A 248 -8.56 37.79 -4.34
N LEU A 249 -9.06 39.02 -4.36
CA LEU A 249 -10.00 39.51 -5.37
C LEU A 249 -9.27 40.41 -6.38
N SER A 250 -9.33 40.04 -7.63
CA SER A 250 -8.89 40.85 -8.76
C SER A 250 -10.05 41.21 -9.68
N ASP A 251 -9.77 41.99 -10.70
CA ASP A 251 -10.78 42.41 -11.69
C ASP A 251 -11.44 41.27 -12.46
N ASN A 252 -10.75 40.14 -12.62
CA ASN A 252 -11.18 39.07 -13.51
C ASN A 252 -11.36 37.72 -12.79
N ARG A 253 -10.88 37.59 -11.56
CA ARG A 253 -10.98 36.34 -10.78
C ARG A 253 -10.93 36.57 -9.28
N ALA A 254 -11.52 35.64 -8.54
CA ALA A 254 -11.38 35.49 -7.10
C ALA A 254 -10.69 34.15 -6.83
N LEU A 255 -9.62 34.16 -6.07
CA LEU A 255 -8.87 32.97 -5.65
C LEU A 255 -9.00 32.82 -4.13
N GLU A 256 -9.41 31.65 -3.68
CA GLU A 256 -9.41 31.35 -2.24
C GLU A 256 -8.00 31.46 -1.68
N ASP A 257 -7.84 32.22 -0.59
CA ASP A 257 -6.57 32.42 0.11
C ASP A 257 -6.34 31.23 1.06
N ASN A 258 -5.86 30.14 0.49
CA ASN A 258 -5.52 28.93 1.25
C ASN A 258 -4.01 28.79 1.36
N ARG A 259 -3.44 29.37 2.42
CA ARG A 259 -2.01 29.27 2.70
C ARG A 259 -1.68 27.91 3.26
N LEU A 260 -0.94 27.15 2.50
CA LEU A 260 -0.38 25.88 2.92
C LEU A 260 1.05 26.14 3.46
N ASN A 261 1.27 25.75 4.72
CA ASN A 261 2.61 25.68 5.29
C ASN A 261 3.01 24.20 5.30
N PRO A 262 3.59 23.68 4.21
CA PRO A 262 3.82 22.25 4.09
C PRO A 262 4.86 21.79 5.10
N VAL A 263 4.54 20.72 5.83
CA VAL A 263 5.47 20.07 6.75
C VAL A 263 6.60 19.41 5.98
N GLN A 264 7.84 19.53 6.46
CA GLN A 264 9.01 18.92 5.86
C GLN A 264 9.97 18.35 6.90
N ILE A 265 10.54 17.18 6.65
CA ILE A 265 11.62 16.61 7.45
C ILE A 265 12.95 17.16 6.94
N GLN A 266 13.47 18.19 7.61
CA GLN A 266 14.66 18.90 7.19
C GLN A 266 15.93 18.14 7.54
N ALA A 267 16.04 17.59 8.75
CA ALA A 267 17.20 16.85 9.21
C ALA A 267 16.80 15.68 10.11
N ILE A 268 17.60 14.62 10.07
CA ILE A 268 17.53 13.50 11.00
C ILE A 268 18.96 13.22 11.45
N ALA A 269 19.20 13.35 12.75
CA ALA A 269 20.47 13.02 13.40
C ALA A 269 20.25 11.85 14.36
N ILE A 270 21.10 10.83 14.28
CA ILE A 270 21.07 9.68 15.18
C ILE A 270 22.34 9.73 16.03
N GLU A 271 22.16 10.06 17.31
CA GLU A 271 23.25 10.25 18.27
C GLU A 271 22.87 9.63 19.62
N ASN A 272 23.81 8.95 20.25
CA ASN A 272 23.64 8.36 21.58
C ASN A 272 22.36 7.53 21.77
N GLY A 273 22.00 6.74 20.73
CA GLY A 273 20.79 5.90 20.76
C GLY A 273 19.47 6.66 20.66
N LYS A 274 19.51 7.94 20.27
CA LYS A 274 18.32 8.76 20.04
C LYS A 274 18.30 9.29 18.61
N ALA A 275 17.13 9.37 18.00
CA ALA A 275 16.91 10.08 16.76
C ALA A 275 16.32 11.47 17.06
N LYS A 276 17.01 12.51 16.62
CA LYS A 276 16.54 13.91 16.62
C LYS A 276 16.08 14.25 15.22
N ILE A 277 14.83 14.63 15.08
CA ILE A 277 14.17 14.87 13.80
C ILE A 277 13.72 16.31 13.76
N LEU A 278 14.34 17.11 12.90
CA LEU A 278 14.00 18.52 12.70
C LEU A 278 12.88 18.62 11.65
N ILE A 279 11.76 19.20 12.05
CA ILE A 279 10.58 19.40 11.23
C ILE A 279 10.42 20.88 10.91
N GLY A 280 10.43 21.21 9.62
CA GLY A 280 10.08 22.54 9.13
C GLY A 280 8.57 22.74 9.11
N ASN A 281 8.12 23.94 9.44
CA ASN A 281 6.71 24.33 9.55
C ASN A 281 5.90 23.44 10.51
N ALA A 282 6.53 22.99 11.61
CA ALA A 282 5.85 22.22 12.64
C ALA A 282 4.77 23.05 13.34
N GLY A 283 3.54 22.57 13.33
CA GLY A 283 2.39 23.19 13.99
C GLY A 283 1.87 22.38 15.18
N LYS A 284 0.84 22.87 15.85
CA LYS A 284 0.21 22.18 17.00
C LYS A 284 -0.33 20.79 16.66
N LEU A 285 -0.75 20.60 15.42
CA LEU A 285 -1.29 19.32 14.92
C LEU A 285 -0.22 18.40 14.35
N THR A 286 1.00 18.87 14.18
CA THR A 286 2.09 18.04 13.62
C THR A 286 2.41 16.87 14.55
N ARG A 287 2.52 15.70 13.95
CA ARG A 287 2.88 14.44 14.60
C ARG A 287 3.96 13.75 13.81
N VAL A 288 4.89 13.15 14.53
CA VAL A 288 5.96 12.35 13.96
C VAL A 288 5.74 10.90 14.33
N HIS A 289 5.78 10.04 13.31
CA HIS A 289 5.70 8.61 13.45
C HIS A 289 7.00 8.01 12.93
N VAL A 290 7.62 7.21 13.74
CA VAL A 290 8.88 6.56 13.40
C VAL A 290 8.68 5.06 13.51
N TYR A 291 9.11 4.31 12.50
CA TYR A 291 9.20 2.87 12.64
C TYR A 291 10.52 2.36 12.05
N ALA A 292 10.98 1.25 12.57
CA ALA A 292 12.19 0.61 12.11
C ALA A 292 11.90 -0.78 11.58
N THR A 293 12.50 -1.11 10.43
CA THR A 293 12.39 -2.43 9.80
C THR A 293 13.76 -2.95 9.43
N ARG A 294 13.88 -4.27 9.32
CA ARG A 294 15.10 -4.88 8.79
C ARG A 294 15.09 -4.91 7.27
N TYR A 295 13.98 -5.28 6.68
CA TYR A 295 13.83 -5.49 5.25
C TYR A 295 13.03 -4.39 4.59
N ILE A 296 13.31 -4.17 3.31
CA ILE A 296 12.52 -3.28 2.47
C ILE A 296 11.28 -4.05 2.00
N SER A 297 10.12 -3.48 2.26
CA SER A 297 8.85 -4.06 1.80
C SER A 297 8.70 -3.93 0.28
N SER A 298 8.04 -4.90 -0.33
CA SER A 298 7.67 -4.83 -1.75
C SER A 298 6.52 -3.85 -2.04
N TRP A 299 5.75 -3.50 -1.00
CA TRP A 299 4.65 -2.54 -1.11
C TRP A 299 5.07 -1.12 -0.72
N ASP A 300 4.32 -0.16 -1.21
CA ASP A 300 4.55 1.25 -0.92
C ASP A 300 3.85 1.68 0.38
N ASN A 301 4.62 1.76 1.46
CA ASN A 301 4.11 2.20 2.76
C ASN A 301 3.60 3.65 2.76
N PHE A 302 4.19 4.52 1.93
CA PHE A 302 3.77 5.92 1.86
C PHE A 302 2.39 6.08 1.24
N SER A 303 2.01 5.23 0.31
CA SER A 303 0.70 5.32 -0.34
C SER A 303 -0.46 5.18 0.64
N ALA A 304 -0.26 4.52 1.78
CA ALA A 304 -1.25 4.44 2.84
C ALA A 304 -1.49 5.79 3.56
N PHE A 305 -0.51 6.70 3.50
CA PHE A 305 -0.59 8.05 4.08
C PHE A 305 -0.86 9.13 3.02
N ASP A 306 -0.72 8.81 1.75
CA ASP A 306 -1.05 9.69 0.60
C ASP A 306 -2.58 9.71 0.38
N VAL A 307 -3.34 9.81 1.46
CA VAL A 307 -4.81 9.88 1.43
C VAL A 307 -5.22 11.31 1.08
N GLY A 308 -5.03 11.65 -0.19
CA GLY A 308 -5.50 12.90 -0.75
C GLY A 308 -4.85 14.14 -0.12
N GLY A 309 -3.97 14.80 -0.85
CA GLY A 309 -3.46 16.10 -0.43
C GLY A 309 -4.58 17.08 -0.10
N PRO A 310 -4.25 18.32 0.29
CA PRO A 310 -5.24 19.33 0.60
C PRO A 310 -6.21 19.48 -0.56
N PRO A 311 -7.52 19.68 -0.30
CA PRO A 311 -8.48 19.89 -1.36
C PRO A 311 -8.05 21.08 -2.22
N PRO A 312 -8.28 21.03 -3.53
CA PRO A 312 -7.94 22.15 -4.39
C PRO A 312 -8.71 23.39 -3.94
N PRO A 313 -8.04 24.54 -3.79
CA PRO A 313 -8.70 25.75 -3.34
C PRO A 313 -9.71 26.24 -4.39
N TYR A 314 -10.78 26.85 -3.92
CA TYR A 314 -11.84 27.33 -4.78
C TYR A 314 -11.40 28.54 -5.60
N SER A 315 -11.73 28.56 -6.89
CA SER A 315 -11.48 29.70 -7.78
C SER A 315 -12.73 30.05 -8.58
N MET A 316 -12.99 31.33 -8.69
CA MET A 316 -14.12 31.85 -9.45
C MET A 316 -13.62 32.86 -10.48
N GLY A 317 -13.98 32.65 -11.73
CA GLY A 317 -13.76 33.66 -12.78
C GLY A 317 -14.80 34.78 -12.66
N LEU A 318 -14.34 35.99 -12.52
CA LEU A 318 -15.18 37.18 -12.55
C LEU A 318 -15.23 37.70 -13.98
N SER A 319 -16.17 37.22 -14.78
CA SER A 319 -16.36 37.76 -16.12
C SER A 319 -17.13 39.08 -16.01
N LYS A 320 -16.48 40.19 -16.36
CA LYS A 320 -17.21 41.40 -16.69
C LYS A 320 -18.11 41.05 -17.89
N LYS A 321 -19.44 41.13 -17.70
CA LYS A 321 -20.36 40.97 -18.81
C LYS A 321 -20.05 42.05 -19.83
N ARG A 322 -19.27 41.68 -20.82
CA ARG A 322 -19.05 42.57 -21.98
C ARG A 322 -20.14 42.27 -22.97
N SER A 323 -20.91 43.29 -23.32
CA SER A 323 -21.73 43.22 -24.50
C SER A 323 -20.79 43.29 -25.69
N LEU A 324 -20.62 42.17 -26.37
CA LEU A 324 -19.82 42.11 -27.59
C LEU A 324 -20.80 42.08 -28.76
N TYR A 325 -20.90 43.19 -29.46
CA TYR A 325 -21.56 43.22 -30.76
C TYR A 325 -20.56 42.71 -31.79
N VAL A 326 -20.89 41.60 -32.42
CA VAL A 326 -20.09 41.05 -33.51
C VAL A 326 -20.93 41.15 -34.77
N GLU A 327 -20.54 42.06 -35.66
CA GLU A 327 -21.13 42.22 -36.97
C GLU A 327 -20.79 40.96 -37.82
N GLU A 328 -21.71 40.58 -38.70
CA GLU A 328 -21.55 39.47 -39.66
C GLU A 328 -21.39 38.06 -39.05
N ARG A 329 -21.63 37.86 -37.76
CA ARG A 329 -21.58 36.50 -37.20
C ARG A 329 -22.79 35.69 -37.65
N VAL A 330 -22.54 34.58 -38.32
CA VAL A 330 -23.59 33.64 -38.69
C VAL A 330 -24.02 32.90 -37.42
N ILE A 331 -25.22 33.13 -36.93
CA ILE A 331 -25.89 32.34 -35.87
C ILE A 331 -26.60 31.15 -36.50
N GLY A 332 -26.68 30.01 -35.77
CA GLY A 332 -27.41 28.83 -36.26
C GLY A 332 -28.89 29.17 -36.56
N GLU A 333 -29.49 28.44 -37.50
CA GLU A 333 -30.88 28.66 -37.94
C GLU A 333 -31.87 28.61 -36.79
N GLU A 334 -31.66 27.78 -35.78
CA GLU A 334 -32.51 27.61 -34.61
C GLU A 334 -32.53 28.93 -33.77
N TYR A 335 -31.34 29.46 -33.51
CA TYR A 335 -31.22 30.71 -32.74
C TYR A 335 -31.79 31.91 -33.50
N ARG A 336 -31.53 31.96 -34.81
CA ARG A 336 -32.09 32.98 -35.69
C ARG A 336 -33.61 32.92 -35.70
N TYR A 337 -34.19 31.71 -35.82
CA TYR A 337 -35.65 31.53 -35.75
C TYR A 337 -36.21 31.96 -34.41
N VAL A 338 -35.56 31.64 -33.28
CA VAL A 338 -36.01 32.06 -31.95
C VAL A 338 -35.98 33.57 -31.80
N LEU A 339 -34.91 34.22 -32.27
CA LEU A 339 -34.79 35.67 -32.23
C LEU A 339 -35.83 36.37 -33.15
N ASP A 340 -35.99 35.89 -34.36
CA ASP A 340 -36.94 36.43 -35.31
C ASP A 340 -38.39 36.29 -34.75
N ARG A 341 -38.70 35.17 -34.13
CA ARG A 341 -39.99 34.92 -33.49
C ARG A 341 -40.22 35.82 -32.26
N ARG A 342 -39.19 36.09 -31.48
CA ARG A 342 -39.25 36.96 -30.30
C ARG A 342 -39.51 38.42 -30.67
N TYR A 343 -38.94 38.87 -31.79
CA TYR A 343 -39.02 40.25 -32.23
C TYR A 343 -40.05 40.47 -33.35
N ALA A 344 -40.64 39.38 -33.88
CA ALA A 344 -41.68 39.50 -34.89
C ALA A 344 -42.92 40.24 -34.34
N ARG A 345 -43.37 41.26 -35.01
CA ARG A 345 -44.67 41.86 -34.74
C ARG A 345 -45.75 40.82 -34.98
N LYS A 346 -46.74 40.74 -34.12
CA LYS A 346 -47.81 39.74 -34.19
C LYS A 346 -48.66 39.95 -35.45
N PHE A 347 -48.45 39.10 -36.45
CA PHE A 347 -49.36 38.95 -37.56
C PHE A 347 -50.07 37.59 -37.45
N PRO A 348 -51.34 37.48 -37.83
CA PRO A 348 -51.97 36.20 -37.90
C PRO A 348 -51.29 35.31 -38.91
N GLY A 349 -50.79 34.18 -38.50
CA GLY A 349 -50.04 33.24 -39.31
C GLY A 349 -48.52 33.33 -39.05
N ASN A 350 -47.87 32.16 -39.03
CA ASN A 350 -46.43 32.08 -38.81
C ASN A 350 -45.73 32.07 -40.15
N MET A 351 -45.28 33.25 -40.59
CA MET A 351 -44.57 33.44 -41.87
C MET A 351 -43.05 33.26 -41.76
N LEU A 352 -42.51 32.95 -40.59
CA LEU A 352 -41.09 32.77 -40.42
C LEU A 352 -40.64 31.40 -40.98
N ALA A 353 -39.52 31.42 -41.73
CA ALA A 353 -38.85 30.20 -42.14
C ALA A 353 -38.46 29.37 -40.92
N ARG A 354 -38.80 28.09 -40.91
CA ARG A 354 -38.46 27.20 -39.80
C ARG A 354 -37.11 26.52 -40.09
N PRO A 355 -36.24 26.39 -39.07
CA PRO A 355 -35.02 25.63 -39.23
C PRO A 355 -35.28 24.18 -39.66
N GLY A 356 -34.36 23.60 -40.41
CA GLY A 356 -34.50 22.24 -40.92
C GLY A 356 -34.80 21.19 -39.84
N LEU A 357 -34.28 21.35 -38.62
CA LEU A 357 -34.55 20.48 -37.50
C LEU A 357 -36.02 20.52 -37.02
N ILE A 358 -36.68 21.69 -37.10
CA ILE A 358 -38.10 21.83 -36.73
C ILE A 358 -39.02 21.24 -37.82
N LEU A 359 -38.61 21.30 -39.06
CA LEU A 359 -39.37 20.75 -40.19
C LEU A 359 -39.18 19.24 -40.31
N ASN A 360 -38.04 18.74 -39.93
CA ASN A 360 -37.72 17.31 -39.92
C ASN A 360 -37.02 16.93 -38.59
N PRO A 361 -37.77 16.64 -37.54
CA PRO A 361 -37.21 16.27 -36.22
C PRO A 361 -36.37 14.97 -36.25
N TRP A 362 -36.46 14.21 -37.34
CA TRP A 362 -35.68 13.00 -37.54
C TRP A 362 -34.39 13.24 -38.34
N SER A 363 -34.11 14.47 -38.77
CA SER A 363 -32.86 14.80 -39.45
C SER A 363 -31.70 14.77 -38.45
N LEU A 364 -30.89 13.72 -38.53
CA LEU A 364 -29.66 13.58 -37.74
C LEU A 364 -28.63 14.61 -38.24
N ARG A 365 -28.44 15.66 -37.46
CA ARG A 365 -27.22 16.49 -37.62
C ARG A 365 -26.09 15.72 -36.93
N LYS A 366 -24.99 15.58 -37.63
CA LYS A 366 -23.75 15.02 -37.08
C LYS A 366 -23.21 15.98 -36.00
N THR A 367 -23.62 15.76 -34.76
CA THR A 367 -22.95 16.31 -33.60
C THR A 367 -22.13 15.18 -32.96
N GLU A 368 -20.93 15.47 -32.49
CA GLU A 368 -20.05 14.47 -31.85
C GLU A 368 -20.68 13.74 -30.66
N THR A 369 -21.77 14.22 -30.13
CA THR A 369 -22.56 13.61 -29.05
C THR A 369 -23.55 12.54 -29.52
N GLY A 370 -23.83 12.40 -30.82
CA GLY A 370 -24.88 11.51 -31.35
C GLY A 370 -24.53 10.03 -31.44
N ILE A 371 -23.29 9.64 -31.20
CA ILE A 371 -22.83 8.24 -31.42
C ILE A 371 -22.89 7.36 -30.17
N LYS A 372 -23.16 7.89 -28.98
CA LYS A 372 -23.02 7.13 -27.72
C LYS A 372 -24.27 6.44 -27.18
N ASN A 373 -25.45 6.63 -27.71
CA ASN A 373 -26.67 6.18 -27.02
C ASN A 373 -27.61 5.24 -27.77
N ALA A 374 -27.15 4.54 -28.80
CA ALA A 374 -28.06 3.71 -29.57
C ALA A 374 -28.00 2.19 -29.30
N GLN A 375 -27.27 1.72 -28.29
CA GLN A 375 -27.09 0.28 -28.04
C GLN A 375 -27.10 -0.11 -26.55
N GLY A 376 -28.06 0.33 -25.80
CA GLY A 376 -28.25 -0.12 -24.43
C GLY A 376 -29.67 -0.60 -24.18
N GLY A 377 -30.00 -1.81 -24.62
CA GLY A 377 -31.18 -2.52 -24.11
C GLY A 377 -30.85 -3.18 -22.77
N GLU A 378 -31.83 -3.38 -21.91
CA GLU A 378 -31.70 -3.99 -20.57
C GLU A 378 -30.87 -5.27 -20.53
N ALA A 379 -30.88 -6.07 -21.60
CA ALA A 379 -30.07 -7.30 -21.74
C ALA A 379 -28.54 -7.03 -21.80
N TYR A 380 -28.11 -5.81 -22.15
CA TYR A 380 -26.68 -5.45 -22.21
C TYR A 380 -26.15 -4.96 -20.86
N GLU A 381 -26.99 -4.37 -20.03
CA GLU A 381 -26.64 -4.01 -18.65
C GLU A 381 -26.46 -5.26 -17.78
N GLU A 382 -27.35 -6.24 -17.89
CA GLU A 382 -27.25 -7.52 -17.15
C GLU A 382 -25.99 -8.32 -17.54
N LEU A 383 -25.64 -8.37 -18.83
CA LEU A 383 -24.41 -8.99 -19.31
C LEU A 383 -23.14 -8.20 -18.91
N SER A 384 -23.21 -6.87 -18.84
CA SER A 384 -22.09 -6.04 -18.43
C SER A 384 -21.83 -6.14 -16.92
N ASP A 385 -22.87 -6.29 -16.13
CA ASP A 385 -22.76 -6.44 -14.67
C ASP A 385 -22.30 -7.86 -14.29
N LEU A 386 -22.78 -8.91 -14.97
CA LEU A 386 -22.25 -10.26 -14.83
C LEU A 386 -20.76 -10.36 -15.24
N ALA A 387 -20.36 -9.65 -16.29
CA ALA A 387 -18.95 -9.59 -16.71
C ALA A 387 -18.08 -8.78 -15.74
N LYS A 388 -18.63 -7.75 -15.08
CA LYS A 388 -17.95 -7.02 -14.01
C LYS A 388 -17.81 -7.88 -12.76
N PHE A 389 -18.86 -8.57 -12.33
CA PHE A 389 -18.81 -9.52 -11.21
C PHE A 389 -17.81 -10.65 -11.43
N GLY A 390 -17.74 -11.21 -12.62
CA GLY A 390 -16.76 -12.24 -12.98
C GLY A 390 -15.32 -11.70 -12.96
N LYS A 391 -15.11 -10.48 -13.45
CA LYS A 391 -13.80 -9.81 -13.41
C LYS A 391 -13.39 -9.44 -11.99
N GLU A 392 -14.30 -8.93 -11.16
CA GLU A 392 -14.03 -8.62 -9.77
C GLU A 392 -13.71 -9.87 -8.94
N GLN A 393 -14.39 -10.99 -9.16
CA GLN A 393 -14.07 -12.26 -8.50
C GLN A 393 -12.73 -12.84 -8.96
N GLU A 394 -12.40 -12.74 -10.26
CA GLU A 394 -11.07 -13.14 -10.76
C GLU A 394 -9.98 -12.22 -10.25
N GLU A 395 -10.25 -10.91 -10.17
CA GLU A 395 -9.30 -9.94 -9.64
C GLU A 395 -9.12 -10.10 -8.12
N GLN A 396 -10.19 -10.37 -7.37
CA GLN A 396 -10.11 -10.72 -5.95
C GLN A 396 -9.37 -12.05 -5.72
N LYS A 397 -9.60 -13.07 -6.56
CA LYS A 397 -8.83 -14.32 -6.54
C LYS A 397 -7.37 -14.09 -6.90
N ARG A 398 -7.08 -13.24 -7.89
CA ARG A 398 -5.70 -12.84 -8.27
C ARG A 398 -5.03 -12.03 -7.17
N ILE A 399 -5.74 -11.09 -6.55
CA ILE A 399 -5.24 -10.29 -5.42
C ILE A 399 -4.97 -11.21 -4.22
N LYS A 400 -5.87 -12.14 -3.91
CA LYS A 400 -5.70 -13.09 -2.81
C LYS A 400 -4.56 -14.08 -3.08
N ALA A 401 -4.46 -14.63 -4.28
CA ALA A 401 -3.35 -15.50 -4.70
C ALA A 401 -2.02 -14.73 -4.80
N ARG A 402 -2.07 -13.43 -5.13
CA ARG A 402 -0.90 -12.55 -5.17
C ARG A 402 -0.45 -12.18 -3.77
N SER A 403 -1.38 -11.88 -2.84
CA SER A 403 -1.05 -11.58 -1.46
C SER A 403 -0.41 -12.76 -0.72
N GLU A 404 -0.83 -13.98 -0.98
CA GLU A 404 -0.24 -15.18 -0.39
C GLU A 404 1.15 -15.52 -0.96
N ARG A 405 1.47 -15.05 -2.18
CA ARG A 405 2.78 -15.29 -2.85
C ARG A 405 3.79 -14.17 -2.65
N ASP A 406 3.32 -12.94 -2.41
CA ASP A 406 4.17 -11.74 -2.41
C ASP A 406 4.71 -11.35 -1.03
N TYR A 407 4.25 -11.99 0.05
CA TYR A 407 4.72 -11.69 1.40
C TYR A 407 5.62 -12.81 1.91
N PRO A 408 6.94 -12.58 1.96
CA PRO A 408 7.84 -13.54 2.57
C PRO A 408 7.54 -13.69 4.06
N ASN A 409 7.63 -14.91 4.55
CA ASN A 409 7.42 -15.19 5.96
C ASN A 409 8.54 -14.55 6.81
N LEU A 410 8.16 -13.73 7.78
CA LEU A 410 9.06 -13.04 8.72
C LEU A 410 8.95 -13.58 10.15
N ASP A 411 8.28 -14.70 10.37
CA ASP A 411 8.02 -15.27 11.70
C ASP A 411 9.31 -15.59 12.46
N PHE A 412 10.41 -15.81 11.75
CA PHE A 412 11.73 -16.04 12.34
C PHE A 412 12.35 -14.78 12.98
N LEU A 413 11.84 -13.59 12.70
CA LEU A 413 12.30 -12.37 13.36
C LEU A 413 11.73 -12.27 14.77
N ARG A 414 12.59 -11.95 15.74
CA ARG A 414 12.16 -11.67 17.10
C ARG A 414 11.23 -10.46 17.16
N ASN A 415 11.58 -9.41 16.43
CA ASN A 415 10.79 -8.19 16.28
C ASN A 415 10.74 -7.84 14.79
N ASN A 416 9.56 -7.94 14.17
CA ASN A 416 9.39 -7.64 12.75
C ASN A 416 9.56 -6.15 12.46
N ALA A 417 9.04 -5.31 13.34
CA ALA A 417 9.20 -3.86 13.28
C ALA A 417 9.11 -3.27 14.69
N LEU A 418 9.70 -2.08 14.86
CA LEU A 418 9.54 -1.25 16.05
C LEU A 418 8.81 0.02 15.65
N LEU A 419 7.89 0.49 16.49
CA LEU A 419 7.05 1.65 16.19
C LEU A 419 7.09 2.65 17.35
N TRP A 420 7.37 3.90 17.03
CA TRP A 420 7.19 5.06 17.89
C TRP A 420 6.17 5.98 17.22
N ALA A 421 4.94 5.90 17.70
CA ALA A 421 3.84 6.63 17.10
C ALA A 421 3.52 7.93 17.86
N ASN A 422 2.98 8.90 17.14
CA ASN A 422 2.36 10.10 17.71
C ASN A 422 3.29 10.99 18.54
N VAL A 423 4.58 11.04 18.16
CA VAL A 423 5.58 11.89 18.81
C VAL A 423 5.30 13.35 18.44
N LYS A 424 5.20 14.21 19.44
CA LYS A 424 5.02 15.66 19.23
C LYS A 424 6.37 16.34 19.10
N PRO A 425 6.61 17.16 18.07
CA PRO A 425 7.75 18.06 18.03
C PRO A 425 7.68 19.08 19.18
N GLY A 426 8.83 19.48 19.69
CA GLY A 426 8.94 20.61 20.60
C GLY A 426 8.66 21.95 19.92
N GLU A 427 8.71 23.05 20.68
CA GLU A 427 8.56 24.41 20.13
C GLU A 427 9.68 24.78 19.15
N ASP A 428 10.83 24.13 19.26
CA ASP A 428 11.97 24.22 18.35
C ASP A 428 11.79 23.40 17.05
N GLY A 429 10.65 22.74 16.88
CA GLY A 429 10.37 21.85 15.75
C GLY A 429 11.10 20.51 15.79
N ILE A 430 11.78 20.17 16.92
CA ILE A 430 12.53 18.93 17.05
C ILE A 430 11.70 17.85 17.73
N ALA A 431 11.53 16.70 17.07
CA ALA A 431 11.01 15.49 17.67
C ALA A 431 12.16 14.57 18.06
N THR A 432 12.18 14.10 19.31
CA THR A 432 13.20 13.18 19.81
C THR A 432 12.59 11.81 20.09
N VAL A 433 13.21 10.76 19.55
CA VAL A 433 12.79 9.36 19.71
C VAL A 433 13.94 8.57 20.32
N ASP A 434 13.66 7.83 21.40
CA ASP A 434 14.62 6.91 22.01
C ASP A 434 14.62 5.59 21.22
N LEU A 435 15.74 5.24 20.62
CA LEU A 435 15.90 4.07 19.75
C LEU A 435 16.27 2.80 20.52
N LYS A 436 15.89 2.71 21.83
CA LYS A 436 16.10 1.47 22.58
C LYS A 436 15.46 0.29 21.89
N GLY A 437 16.18 -0.82 21.82
CA GLY A 437 15.69 -2.05 21.20
C GLY A 437 15.77 -2.08 19.68
N ILE A 438 16.36 -1.06 19.02
CA ILE A 438 16.51 -1.01 17.55
C ILE A 438 17.47 -2.08 17.00
N SER A 439 18.14 -2.80 17.87
CA SER A 439 19.05 -3.87 17.48
C SER A 439 18.38 -4.85 16.52
N GLY A 440 19.05 -5.14 15.41
CA GLY A 440 18.51 -6.02 14.37
C GLY A 440 17.76 -5.29 13.24
N GLN A 441 17.38 -4.05 13.41
CA GLN A 441 16.78 -3.23 12.37
C GLN A 441 17.87 -2.56 11.53
N GLN A 442 17.58 -2.32 10.24
CA GLN A 442 18.55 -1.74 9.30
C GLN A 442 18.06 -0.46 8.64
N ARG A 443 16.77 -0.15 8.81
CA ARG A 443 16.16 1.01 8.21
C ARG A 443 15.19 1.68 9.17
N LEU A 444 15.30 2.98 9.26
CA LEU A 444 14.38 3.85 9.99
C LEU A 444 13.49 4.57 8.98
N HIS A 445 12.21 4.56 9.20
CA HIS A 445 11.20 5.26 8.42
C HIS A 445 10.63 6.37 9.28
N VAL A 446 10.73 7.60 8.81
CA VAL A 446 10.25 8.78 9.53
C VAL A 446 9.14 9.43 8.73
N TYR A 447 7.98 9.61 9.35
CA TYR A 447 6.83 10.34 8.83
C TYR A 447 6.58 11.54 9.72
N ALA A 448 6.41 12.69 9.11
CA ALA A 448 5.88 13.88 9.76
C ALA A 448 4.55 14.23 9.08
N ALA A 449 3.49 14.30 9.84
CA ALA A 449 2.14 14.54 9.33
C ALA A 449 1.44 15.64 10.11
N ASP A 450 0.66 16.44 9.42
CA ASP A 450 -0.35 17.34 9.98
C ASP A 450 -1.72 17.03 9.36
N ALA A 451 -2.69 17.95 9.46
CA ALA A 451 -4.03 17.74 8.93
C ALA A 451 -4.09 17.56 7.39
N TRP A 452 -3.10 18.12 6.66
CA TRP A 452 -3.15 18.21 5.19
C TRP A 452 -1.88 17.75 4.49
N ASN A 453 -0.78 17.63 5.23
CA ASN A 453 0.53 17.37 4.65
C ASN A 453 1.16 16.16 5.32
N VAL A 454 1.85 15.36 4.52
CA VAL A 454 2.68 14.26 5.00
C VAL A 454 4.04 14.35 4.32
N ALA A 455 5.09 14.30 5.13
CA ALA A 455 6.46 14.17 4.68
C ALA A 455 7.02 12.83 5.15
N TYR A 456 7.73 12.14 4.29
CA TYR A 456 8.41 10.88 4.58
C TYR A 456 9.89 10.98 4.25
N ARG A 457 10.72 10.43 5.13
CA ARG A 457 12.15 10.32 4.90
C ARG A 457 12.70 9.03 5.50
N PRO A 458 13.30 8.15 4.68
CA PRO A 458 13.97 6.95 5.16
C PRO A 458 15.41 7.25 5.56
N VAL A 459 15.94 6.49 6.53
CA VAL A 459 17.34 6.54 6.95
C VAL A 459 17.88 5.12 7.02
N ALA A 460 18.99 4.84 6.34
CA ALA A 460 19.69 3.59 6.46
C ALA A 460 20.47 3.56 7.78
N LEU A 461 20.36 2.47 8.51
CA LEU A 461 21.11 2.20 9.73
C LEU A 461 22.36 1.36 9.40
N SER A 462 23.21 1.15 10.41
CA SER A 462 24.33 0.23 10.29
C SER A 462 23.86 -1.22 10.11
N SER A 463 24.71 -2.03 9.47
CA SER A 463 24.45 -3.45 9.36
C SER A 463 24.44 -4.10 10.75
N SER A 464 23.46 -4.96 10.99
CA SER A 464 23.30 -5.68 12.26
C SER A 464 23.10 -7.17 11.99
N GLU A 465 23.45 -7.99 12.97
CA GLU A 465 23.14 -9.41 12.93
C GLU A 465 21.63 -9.66 12.91
N LEU A 466 21.25 -10.80 12.32
CA LEU A 466 19.85 -11.21 12.25
C LEU A 466 19.38 -11.74 13.62
N PRO A 467 18.48 -11.05 14.34
CA PRO A 467 17.95 -11.52 15.61
C PRO A 467 16.89 -12.59 15.36
N ARG A 468 17.32 -13.82 15.20
CA ARG A 468 16.43 -14.95 14.93
C ARG A 468 15.66 -15.37 16.17
N ARG A 469 14.41 -15.73 15.95
CA ARG A 469 13.59 -16.46 16.88
C ARG A 469 13.65 -17.94 16.52
N GLU A 470 13.90 -18.80 17.48
CA GLU A 470 13.83 -20.25 17.25
C GLU A 470 12.37 -20.68 17.06
N LEU A 471 12.06 -21.22 15.89
CA LEU A 471 10.72 -21.68 15.53
C LEU A 471 10.61 -23.21 15.51
N ARG A 472 11.72 -23.90 15.65
CA ARG A 472 11.71 -25.37 15.74
C ARG A 472 11.15 -25.80 17.08
N MET A 473 10.63 -26.99 17.14
CA MET A 473 10.16 -27.57 18.40
C MET A 473 11.26 -27.55 19.45
N VAL A 474 10.93 -27.15 20.68
CA VAL A 474 11.86 -27.11 21.81
C VAL A 474 12.41 -28.52 22.13
N ARG A 475 11.59 -29.53 21.86
CA ARG A 475 12.00 -30.94 21.94
C ARG A 475 11.78 -31.58 20.58
N ALA A 476 12.82 -32.15 20.00
CA ALA A 476 12.69 -33.01 18.84
C ALA A 476 11.81 -34.22 19.22
N LEU A 477 10.83 -34.53 18.39
CA LEU A 477 10.04 -35.73 18.55
C LEU A 477 10.97 -36.96 18.39
N ASN A 478 10.92 -37.86 19.37
CA ASN A 478 11.68 -39.09 19.26
C ASN A 478 10.95 -40.06 18.35
N ALA A 479 11.55 -40.33 17.17
CA ALA A 479 10.95 -41.20 16.14
C ALA A 479 10.68 -42.65 16.65
N LYS A 480 11.31 -43.07 17.76
CA LYS A 480 11.09 -44.38 18.37
C LYS A 480 9.96 -44.38 19.42
N LYS A 481 9.42 -43.23 19.76
CA LYS A 481 8.31 -43.11 20.68
C LYS A 481 7.03 -42.80 19.92
N SER A 482 5.92 -43.27 20.43
CA SER A 482 4.60 -42.97 19.89
C SER A 482 4.22 -41.51 20.16
N PHE A 483 3.51 -40.91 19.21
CA PHE A 483 2.92 -39.59 19.36
C PHE A 483 1.44 -39.72 19.73
N SER A 484 1.02 -39.01 20.76
CA SER A 484 -0.38 -38.96 21.19
C SER A 484 -0.77 -37.51 21.52
N GLU A 485 -2.02 -37.16 21.24
CA GLU A 485 -2.61 -35.90 21.72
C GLU A 485 -2.90 -36.06 23.22
N GLN A 486 -2.28 -35.23 24.05
CA GLN A 486 -2.54 -35.21 25.48
C GLN A 486 -3.28 -33.93 25.85
N LYS A 487 -4.35 -34.06 26.64
CA LYS A 487 -5.07 -32.95 27.24
C LYS A 487 -4.67 -32.84 28.71
N LEU A 488 -4.03 -31.74 29.06
CA LEU A 488 -3.66 -31.43 30.44
C LEU A 488 -4.57 -30.33 30.97
N PHE A 489 -5.28 -30.60 32.04
CA PHE A 489 -6.07 -29.62 32.77
C PHE A 489 -5.32 -29.24 34.05
N THR A 490 -5.03 -27.97 34.18
CA THR A 490 -4.32 -27.44 35.36
C THR A 490 -5.09 -26.25 35.90
N SER A 491 -5.33 -26.23 37.21
CA SER A 491 -5.86 -25.06 37.90
C SER A 491 -4.71 -24.18 38.38
N LEU A 492 -4.81 -22.88 38.07
CA LEU A 492 -3.83 -21.88 38.47
C LEU A 492 -4.45 -20.98 39.54
N ALA A 493 -3.77 -20.80 40.64
CA ALA A 493 -4.13 -19.78 41.63
C ALA A 493 -3.54 -18.43 41.23
N LYS A 494 -4.02 -17.34 41.84
CA LYS A 494 -3.49 -16.00 41.58
C LYS A 494 -2.02 -15.94 42.00
N GLY A 495 -1.16 -15.69 41.01
CA GLY A 495 0.29 -15.63 41.21
C GLY A 495 1.06 -16.84 40.72
N ASP A 496 0.36 -17.93 40.34
CA ASP A 496 1.02 -19.10 39.77
C ASP A 496 1.46 -18.85 38.32
N GLU A 497 2.56 -19.49 37.93
CA GLU A 497 3.09 -19.44 36.58
C GLU A 497 2.85 -20.77 35.85
N PHE A 498 2.33 -20.72 34.67
CA PHE A 498 2.19 -21.86 33.76
C PHE A 498 3.16 -21.77 32.60
N LYS A 499 4.07 -22.74 32.54
CA LYS A 499 5.05 -22.80 31.46
C LYS A 499 4.60 -23.73 30.34
N ILE A 500 4.47 -23.18 29.14
CA ILE A 500 4.25 -23.95 27.92
C ILE A 500 5.61 -24.33 27.35
N GLU A 501 5.91 -25.64 27.30
CA GLU A 501 7.21 -26.10 26.82
C GLU A 501 7.37 -25.98 25.33
N ASP A 502 6.31 -26.20 24.54
CA ASP A 502 6.31 -26.11 23.09
C ASP A 502 5.04 -25.39 22.61
N VAL A 503 5.19 -24.15 22.18
CA VAL A 503 4.10 -23.30 21.69
C VAL A 503 3.62 -23.73 20.29
N THR A 504 4.47 -24.40 19.52
CA THR A 504 4.17 -24.74 18.12
C THR A 504 3.20 -25.92 18.01
N THR A 505 3.25 -26.85 18.96
CA THR A 505 2.39 -28.03 18.98
C THR A 505 1.29 -27.98 20.04
N SER A 506 1.34 -27.01 20.96
CA SER A 506 0.37 -26.88 22.04
C SER A 506 -0.79 -25.97 21.67
N LYS A 507 -2.01 -26.38 21.99
CA LYS A 507 -3.19 -25.53 22.02
C LYS A 507 -3.55 -25.25 23.46
N VAL A 508 -3.56 -23.97 23.83
CA VAL A 508 -3.90 -23.53 25.19
C VAL A 508 -5.22 -22.80 25.16
N ALA A 509 -6.13 -23.20 26.04
CA ALA A 509 -7.38 -22.51 26.27
C ALA A 509 -7.48 -22.14 27.75
N SER A 510 -7.82 -20.90 28.07
CA SER A 510 -8.03 -20.41 29.42
C SER A 510 -9.52 -20.34 29.75
N TYR A 511 -9.91 -20.89 30.89
CA TYR A 511 -11.28 -20.84 31.42
C TYR A 511 -11.27 -19.97 32.68
N ASP A 512 -11.17 -18.65 32.44
CA ASP A 512 -10.96 -17.62 33.46
C ASP A 512 -12.26 -16.99 33.98
N SER A 513 -13.41 -17.49 33.53
CA SER A 513 -14.72 -17.04 34.00
C SER A 513 -15.67 -18.20 34.26
N LEU A 514 -16.63 -17.96 35.14
CA LEU A 514 -17.67 -18.96 35.47
C LEU A 514 -18.47 -19.37 34.20
N ALA A 515 -18.71 -18.42 33.30
CA ALA A 515 -19.42 -18.70 32.06
C ALA A 515 -18.63 -19.64 31.14
N LYS A 516 -17.32 -19.44 30.98
CA LYS A 516 -16.46 -20.31 30.18
C LYS A 516 -16.33 -21.70 30.81
N ALA A 517 -16.18 -21.77 32.14
CA ALA A 517 -16.15 -23.04 32.88
C ALA A 517 -17.47 -23.81 32.76
N TYR A 518 -18.60 -23.10 32.85
CA TYR A 518 -19.93 -23.71 32.65
C TYR A 518 -20.13 -24.19 31.20
N ALA A 519 -19.72 -23.42 30.22
CA ALA A 519 -19.78 -23.83 28.81
C ALA A 519 -18.95 -25.10 28.56
N LEU A 520 -17.77 -25.23 29.16
CA LEU A 520 -16.96 -26.44 29.07
C LEU A 520 -17.67 -27.64 29.74
N LEU A 521 -18.18 -27.46 30.95
CA LEU A 521 -18.86 -28.54 31.70
C LEU A 521 -20.15 -28.96 30.98
N SER A 522 -20.91 -28.04 30.40
CA SER A 522 -22.12 -28.36 29.64
C SER A 522 -21.83 -29.17 28.37
N THR A 523 -20.68 -28.91 27.72
CA THR A 523 -20.25 -29.70 26.54
C THR A 523 -19.77 -31.10 26.95
N LEU A 524 -19.22 -31.27 28.14
CA LEU A 524 -18.81 -32.55 28.67
C LEU A 524 -20.01 -33.38 29.16
N SER A 525 -21.02 -32.72 29.77
CA SER A 525 -22.24 -33.40 30.24
C SER A 525 -23.20 -33.77 29.11
N GLY A 526 -23.19 -33.01 27.99
CA GLY A 526 -24.00 -33.33 26.79
C GLY A 526 -23.53 -34.54 25.98
N ASN A 527 -22.39 -35.10 26.29
CA ASN A 527 -21.86 -36.32 25.68
C ASN A 527 -22.06 -37.57 26.51
N SER A 528 -22.85 -37.48 27.59
CA SER A 528 -23.13 -38.58 28.48
C SER A 528 -24.49 -39.30 28.25
N ASP A 529 -25.13 -39.04 27.07
CA ASP A 529 -26.31 -39.78 26.60
C ASP A 529 -25.99 -40.74 25.45
#